data_f63f019d5c5406d2c08ac397761126b2
#
_entry.id   f63f019d5c5406d2c08ac397761126b2
#
_cell.length_a   1.000
_cell.length_b   1.000
_cell.length_c   1.000
_cell.angle_alpha   90.00
_cell.angle_beta   90.00
_cell.angle_gamma   90.00
#
_symmetry.space_group_name_H-M   'P 1'
#
loop_
_entity.id
_entity.type
_entity.pdbx_description
1 polymer ?
#
loop_
_entity_poly.entity_id
_entity_poly.type
_entity_poly.pdbx_seq_one_letter_code
_entity_poly.pdbx_strand_id
1 'polypeptide(L)'
;MPFTPSDNTDQQFSPDGKGVVHSLIIPVYRNEENVPDLLQALEELGRNIPAFEVVFVVDGSPDRSAEALAEGLARATYAWQLIELSRNFGSFAAIRQGLALASGRQFAVIAADLQEPPHLVEEFFYRLDKGDVDLVVGVRASRNDPPVTKFLSRLYWRMYRTLIMREIPPGGVDVFGCNWAFREALMSLEERDSFLIGQLFWLGFRRGEVTYERRARTVGKSAWKLRRRWRHMLDSVFAFSDLPISVLLWLGALGTLVAVTATFILMAAWLSGLIQVRGYVPIMLAVMFFGSMLVFGQGIIGCYVWRVAENTKKRPLSVILSHRHGPALMLRSESPPPTSELP
;
A
#
# COMPACT_ATOMS: atom_id res chain seq x y z
N MET A 1 -22.69 -6.80 2.60
CA MET A 1 -23.00 -8.06 1.88
C MET A 1 -21.72 -8.89 1.88
N PRO A 2 -21.75 -10.20 2.17
CA PRO A 2 -20.55 -11.02 2.08
C PRO A 2 -20.12 -11.11 0.61
N PHE A 3 -18.83 -10.92 0.36
CA PHE A 3 -18.21 -11.09 -0.95
C PHE A 3 -18.29 -12.56 -1.35
N THR A 4 -19.19 -12.89 -2.27
CA THR A 4 -19.17 -14.17 -2.97
C THR A 4 -18.44 -13.94 -4.28
N PRO A 5 -17.35 -14.67 -4.57
CA PRO A 5 -16.73 -14.65 -5.90
C PRO A 5 -17.81 -15.04 -6.90
N SER A 6 -18.11 -14.15 -7.85
CA SER A 6 -19.04 -14.50 -8.92
C SER A 6 -18.42 -15.61 -9.78
N ASP A 7 -19.12 -16.72 -9.96
CA ASP A 7 -18.77 -17.83 -10.87
C ASP A 7 -18.62 -17.42 -12.35
N ASN A 8 -18.70 -16.13 -12.64
CA ASN A 8 -18.67 -15.58 -14.00
C ASN A 8 -17.25 -15.30 -14.53
N THR A 9 -16.20 -15.83 -13.85
CA THR A 9 -14.79 -15.63 -14.22
C THR A 9 -14.43 -16.35 -15.53
N ASP A 10 -15.18 -17.38 -15.92
CA ASP A 10 -14.85 -18.19 -17.10
C ASP A 10 -15.33 -17.60 -18.44
N GLN A 11 -16.24 -16.62 -18.43
CA GLN A 11 -16.85 -16.09 -19.67
C GLN A 11 -16.11 -14.90 -20.31
N GLN A 12 -15.15 -14.26 -19.62
CA GLN A 12 -14.38 -13.13 -20.18
C GLN A 12 -13.08 -13.53 -20.89
N PHE A 13 -12.71 -14.81 -20.84
CA PHE A 13 -11.51 -15.30 -21.51
C PHE A 13 -11.87 -16.07 -22.76
N SER A 14 -11.32 -15.63 -23.92
CA SER A 14 -11.51 -16.29 -25.21
C SER A 14 -11.23 -17.79 -25.08
N PRO A 15 -12.09 -18.67 -25.63
CA PRO A 15 -11.89 -20.12 -25.62
C PRO A 15 -10.60 -20.58 -26.30
N ASP A 16 -9.94 -19.71 -27.07
CA ASP A 16 -8.81 -20.02 -27.93
C ASP A 16 -7.44 -20.02 -27.22
N GLY A 17 -7.36 -19.84 -25.89
CA GLY A 17 -6.10 -19.92 -25.12
C GLY A 17 -5.05 -18.84 -25.43
N LYS A 18 -5.36 -17.85 -26.30
CA LYS A 18 -4.42 -16.81 -26.75
C LYS A 18 -4.44 -15.53 -25.94
N GLY A 19 -5.02 -15.54 -24.73
CA GLY A 19 -5.08 -14.36 -23.88
C GLY A 19 -3.85 -14.20 -22.99
N VAL A 20 -3.60 -12.95 -22.52
CA VAL A 20 -2.61 -12.66 -21.47
C VAL A 20 -2.97 -13.42 -20.18
N VAL A 21 -2.02 -14.15 -19.63
CA VAL A 21 -2.17 -14.91 -18.38
C VAL A 21 -1.43 -14.22 -17.24
N HIS A 22 -0.23 -13.71 -17.51
CA HIS A 22 0.68 -13.16 -16.51
C HIS A 22 0.89 -11.66 -16.76
N SER A 23 0.57 -10.83 -15.78
CA SER A 23 0.77 -9.38 -15.84
C SER A 23 1.78 -8.91 -14.80
N LEU A 24 2.83 -8.23 -15.25
CA LEU A 24 3.81 -7.60 -14.40
C LEU A 24 3.56 -6.10 -14.32
N ILE A 25 3.30 -5.57 -13.12
CA ILE A 25 3.03 -4.17 -12.87
C ILE A 25 4.31 -3.49 -12.34
N ILE A 26 4.72 -2.40 -13.00
CA ILE A 26 5.93 -1.66 -12.68
C ILE A 26 5.60 -0.19 -12.48
N PRO A 27 5.50 0.31 -11.23
CA PRO A 27 5.39 1.74 -10.96
C PRO A 27 6.73 2.44 -11.25
N VAL A 28 6.67 3.54 -12.02
CA VAL A 28 7.86 4.28 -12.49
C VAL A 28 7.81 5.73 -12.00
N TYR A 29 8.85 6.17 -11.31
CA TYR A 29 9.04 7.56 -10.91
C TYR A 29 10.52 7.91 -10.77
N ARG A 30 11.03 8.81 -11.60
CA ARG A 30 12.45 9.22 -11.66
C ARG A 30 13.39 8.03 -11.90
N ASN A 31 13.10 7.29 -12.95
CA ASN A 31 13.83 6.07 -13.30
C ASN A 31 14.40 6.11 -14.74
N GLU A 32 14.51 7.29 -15.36
CA GLU A 32 15.02 7.47 -16.74
C GLU A 32 16.31 6.68 -17.00
N GLU A 33 17.26 6.77 -16.07
CA GLU A 33 18.57 6.12 -16.19
C GLU A 33 18.52 4.59 -16.10
N ASN A 34 17.46 4.02 -15.48
CA ASN A 34 17.30 2.57 -15.33
C ASN A 34 16.47 1.94 -16.48
N VAL A 35 15.82 2.73 -17.31
CA VAL A 35 14.91 2.24 -18.37
C VAL A 35 15.61 1.27 -19.33
N PRO A 36 16.83 1.51 -19.84
CA PRO A 36 17.46 0.58 -20.76
C PRO A 36 17.70 -0.81 -20.15
N ASP A 37 18.25 -0.86 -18.94
CA ASP A 37 18.54 -2.11 -18.22
C ASP A 37 17.25 -2.83 -17.85
N LEU A 38 16.21 -2.09 -17.47
CA LEU A 38 14.89 -2.62 -17.16
C LEU A 38 14.27 -3.30 -18.39
N LEU A 39 14.26 -2.65 -19.54
CA LEU A 39 13.71 -3.22 -20.77
C LEU A 39 14.47 -4.46 -21.21
N GLN A 40 15.81 -4.48 -21.08
CA GLN A 40 16.60 -5.65 -21.37
C GLN A 40 16.23 -6.85 -20.47
N ALA A 41 16.11 -6.61 -19.14
CA ALA A 41 15.70 -7.65 -18.20
C ALA A 41 14.27 -8.18 -18.48
N LEU A 42 13.37 -7.32 -18.94
CA LEU A 42 12.00 -7.70 -19.30
C LEU A 42 11.92 -8.49 -20.60
N GLU A 43 12.82 -8.25 -21.55
CA GLU A 43 12.94 -9.11 -22.76
C GLU A 43 13.36 -10.55 -22.40
N GLU A 44 14.24 -10.71 -21.41
CA GLU A 44 14.63 -12.03 -20.91
C GLU A 44 13.43 -12.73 -20.20
N LEU A 45 12.72 -12.00 -19.34
CA LEU A 45 11.52 -12.50 -18.67
C LEU A 45 10.42 -12.89 -19.67
N GLY A 46 10.18 -12.08 -20.70
CA GLY A 46 9.15 -12.32 -21.71
C GLY A 46 9.40 -13.58 -22.55
N ARG A 47 10.66 -14.04 -22.65
CA ARG A 47 10.99 -15.33 -23.29
C ARG A 47 10.67 -16.53 -22.39
N ASN A 48 10.75 -16.35 -21.08
CA ASN A 48 10.58 -17.42 -20.10
C ASN A 48 9.12 -17.58 -19.65
N ILE A 49 8.36 -16.48 -19.62
CA ILE A 49 6.99 -16.44 -19.12
C ILE A 49 6.01 -16.43 -20.30
N PRO A 50 5.18 -17.46 -20.47
CA PRO A 50 4.21 -17.52 -21.57
C PRO A 50 3.07 -16.52 -21.32
N ALA A 51 2.48 -16.00 -22.41
CA ALA A 51 1.32 -15.09 -22.37
C ALA A 51 1.52 -13.91 -21.41
N PHE A 52 2.68 -13.27 -21.50
CA PHE A 52 3.19 -12.22 -20.60
C PHE A 52 2.87 -10.83 -21.09
N GLU A 53 2.43 -9.96 -20.18
CA GLU A 53 2.35 -8.52 -20.42
C GLU A 53 3.07 -7.75 -19.31
N VAL A 54 3.53 -6.55 -19.64
CA VAL A 54 4.09 -5.60 -18.67
C VAL A 54 3.28 -4.32 -18.67
N VAL A 55 2.83 -3.91 -17.50
CA VAL A 55 2.06 -2.68 -17.29
C VAL A 55 2.92 -1.65 -16.57
N PHE A 56 3.45 -0.69 -17.31
CA PHE A 56 4.20 0.43 -16.75
C PHE A 56 3.25 1.54 -16.33
N VAL A 57 3.41 2.02 -15.10
CA VAL A 57 2.63 3.15 -14.58
C VAL A 57 3.57 4.27 -14.18
N VAL A 58 3.72 5.27 -15.05
CA VAL A 58 4.54 6.47 -14.79
C VAL A 58 3.74 7.42 -13.89
N ASP A 59 4.18 7.57 -12.64
CA ASP A 59 3.49 8.32 -11.60
C ASP A 59 3.87 9.82 -11.64
N GLY A 60 3.49 10.50 -12.73
CA GLY A 60 3.77 11.92 -12.93
C GLY A 60 5.26 12.25 -12.77
N SER A 61 6.12 11.48 -13.41
CA SER A 61 7.57 11.65 -13.31
C SER A 61 8.02 12.96 -13.97
N PRO A 62 8.88 13.76 -13.31
CA PRO A 62 9.35 15.03 -13.87
C PRO A 62 10.56 14.88 -14.81
N ASP A 63 11.12 13.68 -14.95
CA ASP A 63 12.20 13.32 -15.86
C ASP A 63 11.65 12.70 -17.16
N ARG A 64 12.51 12.24 -18.04
CA ARG A 64 12.14 11.63 -19.32
C ARG A 64 11.81 10.13 -19.24
N SER A 65 11.41 9.62 -18.07
CA SER A 65 11.09 8.19 -17.89
C SER A 65 9.97 7.73 -18.83
N ALA A 66 8.94 8.56 -19.09
CA ALA A 66 7.82 8.21 -19.96
C ALA A 66 8.25 8.12 -21.43
N GLU A 67 9.05 9.10 -21.90
CA GLU A 67 9.57 9.14 -23.26
C GLU A 67 10.54 7.98 -23.51
N ALA A 68 11.48 7.74 -22.57
CA ALA A 68 12.45 6.66 -22.68
C ALA A 68 11.77 5.28 -22.74
N LEU A 69 10.71 5.06 -21.93
CA LEU A 69 9.89 3.85 -22.01
C LEU A 69 9.18 3.75 -23.36
N ALA A 70 8.55 4.83 -23.84
CA ALA A 70 7.83 4.82 -25.12
C ALA A 70 8.74 4.49 -26.30
N GLU A 71 9.96 5.07 -26.33
CA GLU A 71 10.96 4.79 -27.35
C GLU A 71 11.45 3.33 -27.32
N GLY A 72 11.71 2.81 -26.10
CA GLY A 72 12.20 1.44 -25.94
C GLY A 72 11.14 0.38 -26.20
N LEU A 73 9.91 0.59 -25.77
CA LEU A 73 8.79 -0.31 -25.93
C LEU A 73 8.33 -0.50 -27.39
N ALA A 74 8.68 0.39 -28.28
CA ALA A 74 8.43 0.24 -29.72
C ALA A 74 9.10 -1.02 -30.31
N ARG A 75 10.09 -1.59 -29.63
CA ARG A 75 10.85 -2.80 -30.04
C ARG A 75 10.57 -4.00 -29.16
N ALA A 76 9.70 -3.89 -28.17
CA ALA A 76 9.41 -4.97 -27.25
C ALA A 76 8.69 -6.13 -27.93
N THR A 77 9.08 -7.36 -27.55
CA THR A 77 8.51 -8.61 -28.10
C THR A 77 7.34 -9.15 -27.26
N TYR A 78 7.13 -8.60 -26.07
CA TYR A 78 6.03 -8.93 -25.17
C TYR A 78 4.90 -7.91 -25.26
N ALA A 79 3.70 -8.26 -24.79
CA ALA A 79 2.59 -7.32 -24.67
C ALA A 79 2.89 -6.28 -23.61
N TRP A 80 2.53 -5.01 -23.86
CA TRP A 80 2.78 -3.96 -22.89
C TRP A 80 1.68 -2.90 -22.87
N GLN A 81 1.55 -2.27 -21.71
CA GLN A 81 0.76 -1.07 -21.50
C GLN A 81 1.66 0.00 -20.87
N LEU A 82 1.56 1.24 -21.34
CA LEU A 82 2.22 2.41 -20.77
C LEU A 82 1.17 3.43 -20.36
N ILE A 83 1.02 3.60 -19.04
CA ILE A 83 0.06 4.46 -18.39
C ILE A 83 0.80 5.62 -17.76
N GLU A 84 0.42 6.84 -18.10
CA GLU A 84 0.95 8.06 -17.48
C GLU A 84 -0.12 8.67 -16.57
N LEU A 85 0.21 8.93 -15.32
CA LEU A 85 -0.66 9.63 -14.39
C LEU A 85 -0.45 11.15 -14.48
N SER A 86 -1.51 11.93 -14.28
CA SER A 86 -1.50 13.39 -14.45
C SER A 86 -0.57 14.14 -13.47
N ARG A 87 -0.20 13.53 -12.37
CA ARG A 87 0.77 14.01 -11.37
C ARG A 87 1.26 12.86 -10.52
N ASN A 88 2.20 13.10 -9.61
CA ASN A 88 2.58 12.10 -8.62
C ASN A 88 1.46 11.89 -7.59
N PHE A 89 0.90 10.68 -7.59
CA PHE A 89 -0.10 10.19 -6.64
C PHE A 89 0.50 9.24 -5.59
N GLY A 90 1.72 8.76 -5.83
CA GLY A 90 2.45 7.81 -5.00
C GLY A 90 2.40 6.38 -5.54
N SER A 91 3.44 5.60 -5.21
CA SER A 91 3.64 4.24 -5.74
C SER A 91 2.44 3.31 -5.54
N PHE A 92 1.72 3.44 -4.43
CA PHE A 92 0.55 2.59 -4.15
C PHE A 92 -0.62 2.89 -5.07
N ALA A 93 -0.88 4.17 -5.38
CA ALA A 93 -1.89 4.56 -6.36
C ALA A 93 -1.50 4.09 -7.77
N ALA A 94 -0.22 4.20 -8.14
CA ALA A 94 0.29 3.70 -9.41
C ALA A 94 0.16 2.16 -9.52
N ILE A 95 0.51 1.41 -8.49
CA ILE A 95 0.34 -0.05 -8.45
C ILE A 95 -1.14 -0.43 -8.60
N ARG A 96 -2.04 0.20 -7.84
CA ARG A 96 -3.48 -0.08 -7.95
C ARG A 96 -4.02 0.24 -9.35
N GLN A 97 -3.56 1.34 -9.96
CA GLN A 97 -3.96 1.69 -11.33
C GLN A 97 -3.45 0.65 -12.34
N GLY A 98 -2.23 0.17 -12.19
CA GLY A 98 -1.67 -0.90 -13.01
C GLY A 98 -2.44 -2.21 -12.85
N LEU A 99 -2.72 -2.63 -11.61
CA LEU A 99 -3.55 -3.81 -11.31
C LEU A 99 -4.97 -3.69 -11.89
N ALA A 100 -5.56 -2.49 -11.87
CA ALA A 100 -6.91 -2.27 -12.42
C ALA A 100 -6.97 -2.46 -13.93
N LEU A 101 -5.91 -2.11 -14.66
CA LEU A 101 -5.85 -2.15 -16.13
C LEU A 101 -5.15 -3.38 -16.70
N ALA A 102 -4.46 -4.14 -15.86
CA ALA A 102 -3.78 -5.37 -16.27
C ALA A 102 -4.77 -6.43 -16.75
N SER A 103 -4.42 -7.14 -17.83
CA SER A 103 -5.29 -8.07 -18.55
C SER A 103 -5.15 -9.53 -18.12
N GLY A 104 -4.14 -9.86 -17.32
CA GLY A 104 -3.81 -11.22 -16.93
C GLY A 104 -4.73 -11.82 -15.86
N ARG A 105 -4.48 -13.09 -15.55
CA ARG A 105 -5.12 -13.83 -14.45
C ARG A 105 -4.27 -13.83 -13.18
N GLN A 106 -2.96 -13.65 -13.36
CA GLN A 106 -1.98 -13.59 -12.28
C GLN A 106 -1.20 -12.29 -12.43
N PHE A 107 -0.89 -11.70 -11.33
CA PHE A 107 -0.29 -10.37 -11.25
C PHE A 107 0.97 -10.42 -10.39
N ALA A 108 2.02 -9.73 -10.82
CA ALA A 108 3.19 -9.50 -10.03
C ALA A 108 3.52 -8.00 -10.01
N VAL A 109 4.11 -7.51 -8.94
CA VAL A 109 4.52 -6.12 -8.77
C VAL A 109 5.98 -6.08 -8.37
N ILE A 110 6.80 -5.36 -9.14
CA ILE A 110 8.20 -5.08 -8.81
C ILE A 110 8.54 -3.60 -9.01
N ALA A 111 9.65 -3.16 -8.44
CA ALA A 111 10.13 -1.78 -8.65
C ALA A 111 10.91 -1.66 -9.97
N ALA A 112 10.89 -0.45 -10.57
CA ALA A 112 11.61 -0.17 -11.82
C ALA A 112 13.14 -0.07 -11.66
N ASP A 113 13.70 -0.10 -10.45
CA ASP A 113 15.11 0.11 -10.16
C ASP A 113 15.96 -1.18 -10.15
N LEU A 114 15.36 -2.31 -10.54
CA LEU A 114 15.99 -3.64 -10.62
C LEU A 114 16.72 -4.08 -9.33
N GLN A 115 16.35 -3.52 -8.18
CA GLN A 115 16.89 -4.00 -6.89
C GLN A 115 16.37 -5.38 -6.54
N GLU A 116 15.18 -5.74 -7.01
CA GLU A 116 14.63 -7.07 -6.95
C GLU A 116 15.09 -7.89 -8.16
N PRO A 117 15.59 -9.12 -7.96
CA PRO A 117 16.06 -9.93 -9.08
C PRO A 117 14.88 -10.36 -9.99
N PRO A 118 15.01 -10.26 -11.32
CA PRO A 118 13.91 -10.58 -12.26
C PRO A 118 13.33 -11.99 -12.08
N HIS A 119 14.14 -13.01 -11.76
CA HIS A 119 13.67 -14.38 -11.52
C HIS A 119 12.65 -14.50 -10.37
N LEU A 120 12.56 -13.50 -9.49
CA LEU A 120 11.55 -13.45 -8.44
C LEU A 120 10.12 -13.41 -9.03
N VAL A 121 9.95 -12.80 -10.20
CA VAL A 121 8.68 -12.72 -10.91
C VAL A 121 8.26 -14.12 -11.40
N GLU A 122 9.23 -14.89 -11.94
CA GLU A 122 8.99 -16.27 -12.37
C GLU A 122 8.58 -17.15 -11.19
N GLU A 123 9.23 -17.00 -10.04
CA GLU A 123 8.89 -17.73 -8.82
C GLU A 123 7.50 -17.35 -8.29
N PHE A 124 7.10 -16.08 -8.39
CA PHE A 124 5.75 -15.63 -8.00
C PHE A 124 4.69 -16.32 -8.86
N PHE A 125 4.83 -16.28 -10.18
CA PHE A 125 3.89 -16.94 -11.08
C PHE A 125 3.87 -18.45 -10.90
N TYR A 126 5.02 -19.09 -10.74
CA TYR A 126 5.09 -20.51 -10.46
C TYR A 126 4.35 -20.92 -9.19
N ARG A 127 4.45 -20.12 -8.12
CA ARG A 127 3.72 -20.37 -6.86
C ARG A 127 2.21 -20.17 -7.02
N LEU A 128 1.80 -19.16 -7.79
CA LEU A 128 0.39 -18.90 -8.08
C LEU A 128 -0.22 -19.96 -8.99
N ASP A 129 0.52 -20.48 -9.96
CA ASP A 129 0.09 -21.54 -10.87
C ASP A 129 -0.20 -22.85 -10.15
N LYS A 130 0.49 -23.15 -9.05
CA LYS A 130 0.20 -24.30 -8.20
C LYS A 130 -1.18 -24.23 -7.53
N GLY A 131 -1.78 -23.05 -7.42
CA GLY A 131 -3.11 -22.85 -6.86
C GLY A 131 -3.23 -23.05 -5.34
N ASP A 132 -2.11 -23.24 -4.63
CA ASP A 132 -2.07 -23.40 -3.18
C ASP A 132 -2.07 -22.05 -2.42
N VAL A 133 -1.74 -20.97 -3.10
CA VAL A 133 -1.70 -19.61 -2.57
C VAL A 133 -2.43 -18.62 -3.46
N ASP A 134 -2.96 -17.56 -2.89
CA ASP A 134 -3.66 -16.48 -3.59
C ASP A 134 -2.83 -15.19 -3.63
N LEU A 135 -1.91 -15.06 -2.66
CA LEU A 135 -0.94 -13.97 -2.52
C LEU A 135 0.44 -14.55 -2.25
N VAL A 136 1.44 -14.11 -2.98
CA VAL A 136 2.86 -14.40 -2.74
C VAL A 136 3.58 -13.11 -2.43
N VAL A 137 4.31 -13.05 -1.31
CA VAL A 137 5.06 -11.85 -0.91
C VAL A 137 6.56 -12.11 -0.96
N GLY A 138 7.30 -11.13 -1.48
CA GLY A 138 8.76 -11.16 -1.46
C GLY A 138 9.29 -10.70 -0.10
N VAL A 139 10.08 -11.56 0.56
CA VAL A 139 10.70 -11.30 1.85
C VAL A 139 12.21 -11.19 1.68
N ARG A 140 12.81 -10.10 2.16
CA ARG A 140 14.26 -9.90 2.06
C ARG A 140 15.02 -10.84 2.99
N ALA A 141 15.96 -11.62 2.46
CA ALA A 141 16.81 -12.55 3.21
C ALA A 141 17.70 -11.84 4.24
N SER A 142 18.27 -10.70 3.86
CA SER A 142 19.18 -9.92 4.73
C SER A 142 19.06 -8.41 4.49
N ARG A 143 19.44 -7.64 5.52
CA ARG A 143 19.58 -6.19 5.43
C ARG A 143 21.03 -5.82 5.77
N ASN A 144 21.76 -5.32 4.78
CA ASN A 144 23.09 -4.74 4.95
C ASN A 144 23.00 -3.24 5.33
N ASP A 145 22.03 -2.89 6.19
CA ASP A 145 21.88 -1.52 6.69
C ASP A 145 22.91 -1.21 7.79
N PRO A 146 23.33 0.05 7.95
CA PRO A 146 24.13 0.49 9.09
C PRO A 146 23.48 0.09 10.43
N PRO A 147 24.28 -0.22 11.49
CA PRO A 147 23.76 -0.82 12.72
C PRO A 147 22.66 0.01 13.41
N VAL A 148 22.77 1.33 13.40
CA VAL A 148 21.74 2.23 13.96
C VAL A 148 20.43 2.15 13.16
N THR A 149 20.51 2.18 11.84
CA THR A 149 19.34 2.08 10.95
C THR A 149 18.69 0.71 11.10
N LYS A 150 19.49 -0.35 11.23
CA LYS A 150 19.03 -1.72 11.46
C LYS A 150 18.29 -1.87 12.79
N PHE A 151 18.81 -1.25 13.86
CA PHE A 151 18.15 -1.25 15.18
C PHE A 151 16.81 -0.50 15.14
N LEU A 152 16.79 0.72 14.62
CA LEU A 152 15.56 1.52 14.50
C LEU A 152 14.52 0.84 13.62
N SER A 153 14.95 0.21 12.51
CA SER A 153 14.07 -0.55 11.64
C SER A 153 13.49 -1.79 12.33
N ARG A 154 14.29 -2.53 13.10
CA ARG A 154 13.82 -3.68 13.89
C ARG A 154 12.81 -3.24 14.96
N LEU A 155 13.10 -2.16 15.68
CA LEU A 155 12.19 -1.60 16.68
C LEU A 155 10.87 -1.19 16.04
N TYR A 156 10.92 -0.46 14.91
CA TYR A 156 9.75 -0.07 14.14
C TYR A 156 8.89 -1.29 13.75
N TRP A 157 9.48 -2.30 13.09
CA TRP A 157 8.74 -3.48 12.66
C TRP A 157 8.23 -4.33 13.82
N ARG A 158 8.96 -4.37 14.93
CA ARG A 158 8.50 -5.04 16.16
C ARG A 158 7.26 -4.34 16.73
N MET A 159 7.31 -3.02 16.87
CA MET A 159 6.16 -2.23 17.32
C MET A 159 4.98 -2.38 16.35
N TYR A 160 5.22 -2.26 15.05
CA TYR A 160 4.19 -2.40 14.03
C TYR A 160 3.49 -3.76 14.12
N ARG A 161 4.25 -4.83 14.21
CA ARG A 161 3.71 -6.20 14.34
C ARG A 161 2.96 -6.44 15.65
N THR A 162 3.40 -5.84 16.74
CA THR A 162 2.75 -6.03 18.06
C THR A 162 1.46 -5.22 18.17
N LEU A 163 1.43 -4.01 17.61
CA LEU A 163 0.37 -3.03 17.83
C LEU A 163 -0.64 -2.97 16.69
N ILE A 164 -0.25 -3.33 15.45
CA ILE A 164 -1.07 -3.09 14.26
C ILE A 164 -1.41 -4.42 13.58
N MET A 165 -0.39 -5.17 13.13
CA MET A 165 -0.63 -6.36 12.30
C MET A 165 0.48 -7.39 12.48
N ARG A 166 0.18 -8.48 13.20
CA ARG A 166 1.15 -9.53 13.57
C ARG A 166 1.69 -10.32 12.37
N GLU A 167 0.95 -10.33 11.30
CA GLU A 167 1.16 -11.18 10.13
C GLU A 167 2.18 -10.66 9.13
N ILE A 168 2.58 -9.39 9.21
CA ILE A 168 3.58 -8.82 8.31
C ILE A 168 4.98 -9.38 8.61
N PRO A 169 5.72 -9.85 7.59
CA PRO A 169 7.07 -10.38 7.75
C PRO A 169 8.04 -9.37 8.41
N PRO A 170 9.04 -9.85 9.17
CA PRO A 170 10.07 -9.00 9.72
C PRO A 170 10.84 -8.31 8.58
N GLY A 171 10.66 -7.01 8.41
CA GLY A 171 11.32 -6.27 7.32
C GLY A 171 10.37 -5.65 6.31
N GLY A 172 9.07 -5.94 6.39
CA GLY A 172 8.07 -5.46 5.46
C GLY A 172 8.07 -6.21 4.13
N VAL A 173 7.18 -5.80 3.25
CA VAL A 173 7.02 -6.33 1.91
C VAL A 173 7.16 -5.19 0.92
N ASP A 174 7.99 -5.35 -0.11
CA ASP A 174 8.17 -4.35 -1.17
C ASP A 174 7.54 -4.82 -2.48
N VAL A 175 7.47 -6.14 -2.69
CA VAL A 175 7.04 -6.79 -3.92
C VAL A 175 6.13 -7.96 -3.61
N PHE A 176 5.18 -8.22 -4.48
CA PHE A 176 4.22 -9.30 -4.30
C PHE A 176 3.67 -9.78 -5.65
N GLY A 177 3.10 -10.99 -5.66
CA GLY A 177 2.26 -11.51 -6.74
C GLY A 177 0.92 -11.97 -6.19
N CYS A 178 -0.13 -11.92 -6.99
CA CYS A 178 -1.46 -12.38 -6.60
C CYS A 178 -2.24 -12.95 -7.78
N ASN A 179 -3.25 -13.76 -7.47
CA ASN A 179 -4.20 -14.25 -8.46
C ASN A 179 -5.36 -13.25 -8.70
N TRP A 180 -6.22 -13.56 -9.64
CA TRP A 180 -7.38 -12.75 -9.99
C TRP A 180 -8.33 -12.52 -8.81
N ALA A 181 -8.67 -13.57 -8.06
CA ALA A 181 -9.60 -13.46 -6.93
C ALA A 181 -9.10 -12.49 -5.87
N PHE A 182 -7.80 -12.55 -5.56
CA PHE A 182 -7.17 -11.61 -4.64
C PHE A 182 -7.18 -10.17 -5.20
N ARG A 183 -6.85 -10.01 -6.48
CA ARG A 183 -6.86 -8.71 -7.16
C ARG A 183 -8.24 -8.06 -7.10
N GLU A 184 -9.31 -8.80 -7.40
CA GLU A 184 -10.68 -8.28 -7.31
C GLU A 184 -11.04 -7.85 -5.88
N ALA A 185 -10.72 -8.68 -4.89
CA ALA A 185 -10.92 -8.31 -3.49
C ALA A 185 -10.13 -7.05 -3.10
N LEU A 186 -8.88 -6.91 -3.56
CA LEU A 186 -8.07 -5.72 -3.32
C LEU A 186 -8.65 -4.48 -4.00
N MET A 187 -9.17 -4.62 -5.22
CA MET A 187 -9.77 -3.49 -5.96
C MET A 187 -11.09 -3.03 -5.35
N SER A 188 -11.84 -3.92 -4.67
CA SER A 188 -13.08 -3.55 -3.97
C SER A 188 -12.86 -2.67 -2.72
N LEU A 189 -11.62 -2.57 -2.22
CA LEU A 189 -11.28 -1.67 -1.11
C LEU A 189 -11.14 -0.24 -1.63
N GLU A 190 -12.12 0.62 -1.41
CA GLU A 190 -12.13 2.01 -1.88
C GLU A 190 -11.40 3.00 -0.94
N GLU A 191 -10.72 2.51 0.07
CA GLU A 191 -10.03 3.33 1.07
C GLU A 191 -8.88 4.13 0.45
N ARG A 192 -8.99 5.46 0.49
CA ARG A 192 -7.99 6.36 -0.08
C ARG A 192 -6.74 6.51 0.77
N ASP A 193 -6.94 6.71 2.07
CA ASP A 193 -5.86 6.93 3.04
C ASP A 193 -5.45 5.63 3.71
N SER A 194 -5.30 4.56 2.91
CA SER A 194 -4.88 3.26 3.38
C SER A 194 -3.51 2.88 2.81
N PHE A 195 -2.82 2.03 3.54
CA PHE A 195 -1.48 1.55 3.18
C PHE A 195 -1.61 0.21 2.45
N LEU A 196 -1.20 0.14 1.17
CA LEU A 196 -1.38 -1.04 0.32
C LEU A 196 -0.92 -2.34 1.00
N ILE A 197 0.25 -2.34 1.63
CA ILE A 197 0.77 -3.55 2.30
C ILE A 197 -0.17 -3.97 3.43
N GLY A 198 -0.74 -3.03 4.19
CA GLY A 198 -1.77 -3.33 5.19
C GLY A 198 -2.99 -3.99 4.57
N GLN A 199 -3.48 -3.50 3.43
CA GLN A 199 -4.61 -4.10 2.71
C GLN A 199 -4.29 -5.53 2.24
N LEU A 200 -3.06 -5.80 1.75
CA LEU A 200 -2.64 -7.14 1.34
C LEU A 200 -2.79 -8.17 2.47
N PHE A 201 -2.45 -7.78 3.70
CA PHE A 201 -2.53 -8.69 4.85
C PHE A 201 -3.92 -8.70 5.50
N TRP A 202 -4.67 -7.60 5.43
CA TRP A 202 -6.01 -7.49 5.98
C TRP A 202 -7.04 -8.38 5.26
N LEU A 203 -6.87 -8.61 3.96
CA LEU A 203 -7.78 -9.43 3.15
C LEU A 203 -7.83 -10.91 3.57
N GLY A 204 -6.83 -11.45 4.27
CA GLY A 204 -6.89 -12.77 4.90
C GLY A 204 -6.82 -13.98 3.96
N PHE A 205 -6.46 -13.80 2.67
CA PHE A 205 -6.29 -14.88 1.70
C PHE A 205 -5.09 -15.79 2.02
N ARG A 206 -5.01 -16.97 1.34
CA ARG A 206 -3.89 -17.92 1.48
C ARG A 206 -2.60 -17.28 0.98
N ARG A 207 -1.55 -17.27 1.80
CA ARG A 207 -0.30 -16.56 1.53
C ARG A 207 0.89 -17.49 1.40
N GLY A 208 1.78 -17.17 0.46
CA GLY A 208 3.11 -17.74 0.33
C GLY A 208 4.19 -16.67 0.50
N GLU A 209 5.37 -17.07 0.90
CA GLU A 209 6.54 -16.21 0.99
C GLU A 209 7.65 -16.74 0.08
N VAL A 210 8.32 -15.82 -0.62
CA VAL A 210 9.53 -16.10 -1.40
C VAL A 210 10.64 -15.20 -0.88
N THR A 211 11.72 -15.81 -0.43
CA THR A 211 12.87 -15.08 0.10
C THR A 211 13.81 -14.70 -1.03
N TYR A 212 14.24 -13.42 -1.05
CA TYR A 212 15.18 -12.93 -2.06
C TYR A 212 16.27 -12.06 -1.46
N GLU A 213 17.41 -11.96 -2.16
CA GLU A 213 18.48 -11.03 -1.83
C GLU A 213 18.30 -9.75 -2.65
N ARG A 214 18.20 -8.62 -1.95
CA ARG A 214 18.10 -7.33 -2.60
C ARG A 214 19.43 -6.87 -3.12
N ARG A 215 19.50 -6.52 -4.41
CA ARG A 215 20.70 -5.94 -5.03
C ARG A 215 20.92 -4.51 -4.54
N ALA A 216 22.18 -4.09 -4.47
CA ALA A 216 22.50 -2.70 -4.21
C ALA A 216 21.99 -1.83 -5.37
N ARG A 217 21.43 -0.66 -5.05
CA ARG A 217 21.03 0.29 -6.09
C ARG A 217 22.25 0.77 -6.86
N THR A 218 22.24 0.65 -8.16
CA THR A 218 23.35 1.07 -9.05
C THR A 218 23.26 2.56 -9.36
N VAL A 219 22.04 3.11 -9.50
CA VAL A 219 21.79 4.48 -9.94
C VAL A 219 20.66 5.12 -9.12
N GLY A 220 20.75 6.44 -8.84
CA GLY A 220 19.69 7.24 -8.23
C GLY A 220 19.75 7.34 -6.70
N LYS A 221 18.95 8.29 -6.13
CA LYS A 221 18.83 8.53 -4.67
C LYS A 221 17.48 8.06 -4.16
N SER A 222 17.44 7.47 -2.96
CA SER A 222 16.18 7.06 -2.33
C SER A 222 15.26 8.26 -2.10
N ALA A 223 14.02 8.18 -2.62
CA ALA A 223 12.98 9.19 -2.40
C ALA A 223 12.36 9.11 -0.99
N TRP A 224 12.75 8.14 -0.17
CA TRP A 224 12.19 7.88 1.16
C TRP A 224 12.88 8.73 2.23
N LYS A 225 12.41 9.97 2.44
CA LYS A 225 12.84 10.85 3.53
C LYS A 225 12.21 10.40 4.87
N LEU A 226 12.90 10.64 6.00
CA LEU A 226 12.45 10.28 7.36
C LEU A 226 11.03 10.79 7.67
N ARG A 227 10.70 12.01 7.26
CA ARG A 227 9.35 12.61 7.41
C ARG A 227 8.26 11.78 6.73
N ARG A 228 8.56 11.18 5.55
CA ARG A 228 7.62 10.33 4.81
C ARG A 228 7.39 9.00 5.53
N ARG A 229 8.44 8.41 6.12
CA ARG A 229 8.36 7.19 6.94
C ARG A 229 7.47 7.39 8.16
N TRP A 230 7.62 8.50 8.88
CA TRP A 230 6.77 8.85 10.03
C TRP A 230 5.31 9.04 9.65
N ARG A 231 5.03 9.72 8.52
CA ARG A 231 3.66 9.86 8.03
C ARG A 231 3.05 8.49 7.72
N HIS A 232 3.74 7.63 6.98
CA HIS A 232 3.24 6.29 6.68
C HIS A 232 3.00 5.44 7.93
N MET A 233 3.84 5.58 8.96
CA MET A 233 3.62 4.90 10.24
C MET A 233 2.32 5.39 10.91
N LEU A 234 2.12 6.69 11.01
CA LEU A 234 0.90 7.26 11.58
C LEU A 234 -0.34 6.84 10.78
N ASP A 235 -0.26 6.94 9.46
CA ASP A 235 -1.34 6.53 8.56
C ASP A 235 -1.72 5.05 8.77
N SER A 236 -0.72 4.19 8.95
CA SER A 236 -0.95 2.77 9.24
C SER A 236 -1.57 2.53 10.62
N VAL A 237 -1.08 3.23 11.66
CA VAL A 237 -1.66 3.15 13.01
C VAL A 237 -3.13 3.55 12.99
N PHE A 238 -3.44 4.66 12.35
CA PHE A 238 -4.83 5.16 12.27
C PHE A 238 -5.73 4.35 11.33
N ALA A 239 -5.19 3.64 10.33
CA ALA A 239 -5.97 2.86 9.38
C ALA A 239 -6.28 1.44 9.87
N PHE A 240 -5.33 0.80 10.55
CA PHE A 240 -5.40 -0.64 10.87
C PHE A 240 -5.36 -0.94 12.37
N SER A 241 -5.50 0.07 13.25
CA SER A 241 -5.44 -0.12 14.69
C SER A 241 -6.36 0.85 15.42
N ASP A 242 -7.06 0.34 16.43
CA ASP A 242 -7.87 1.13 17.37
C ASP A 242 -7.01 1.75 18.48
N LEU A 243 -5.67 1.61 18.40
CA LEU A 243 -4.74 2.02 19.43
C LEU A 243 -4.88 3.49 19.81
N PRO A 244 -5.00 4.48 18.89
CA PRO A 244 -5.14 5.88 19.27
C PRO A 244 -6.41 6.15 20.09
N ILE A 245 -7.53 5.53 19.69
CA ILE A 245 -8.81 5.64 20.42
C ILE A 245 -8.71 4.93 21.77
N SER A 246 -8.15 3.73 21.80
CA SER A 246 -7.98 2.96 23.03
C SER A 246 -7.11 3.69 24.05
N VAL A 247 -5.99 4.29 23.62
CA VAL A 247 -5.13 5.12 24.48
C VAL A 247 -5.90 6.32 25.01
N LEU A 248 -6.67 7.01 24.15
CA LEU A 248 -7.49 8.15 24.56
C LEU A 248 -8.54 7.74 25.62
N LEU A 249 -9.23 6.61 25.41
CA LEU A 249 -10.22 6.09 26.35
C LEU A 249 -9.58 5.72 27.69
N TRP A 250 -8.42 5.04 27.71
CA TRP A 250 -7.71 4.70 28.92
C TRP A 250 -7.20 5.92 29.68
N LEU A 251 -6.66 6.93 28.97
CA LEU A 251 -6.24 8.20 29.58
C LEU A 251 -7.44 8.95 30.17
N GLY A 252 -8.55 8.98 29.45
CA GLY A 252 -9.81 9.57 29.92
C GLY A 252 -10.34 8.88 31.15
N ALA A 253 -10.39 7.53 31.14
CA ALA A 253 -10.85 6.74 32.29
C ALA A 253 -9.96 6.94 33.52
N LEU A 254 -8.63 6.90 33.32
CA LEU A 254 -7.66 7.18 34.41
C LEU A 254 -7.80 8.60 34.94
N GLY A 255 -7.91 9.59 34.06
CA GLY A 255 -8.11 11.00 34.46
C GLY A 255 -9.42 11.19 35.24
N THR A 256 -10.50 10.53 34.81
CA THR A 256 -11.79 10.55 35.52
C THR A 256 -11.66 9.92 36.90
N LEU A 257 -11.01 8.76 37.02
CA LEU A 257 -10.78 8.05 38.29
C LEU A 257 -9.99 8.96 39.26
N VAL A 258 -8.90 9.58 38.78
CA VAL A 258 -8.07 10.50 39.58
C VAL A 258 -8.91 11.72 40.02
N ALA A 259 -9.69 12.31 39.12
CA ALA A 259 -10.53 13.47 39.43
C ALA A 259 -11.60 13.15 40.48
N VAL A 260 -12.29 12.02 40.34
CA VAL A 260 -13.31 11.54 41.29
C VAL A 260 -12.67 11.29 42.66
N THR A 261 -11.53 10.58 42.71
CA THR A 261 -10.82 10.28 43.95
C THR A 261 -10.35 11.58 44.63
N ALA A 262 -9.76 12.51 43.87
CA ALA A 262 -9.33 13.81 44.40
C ALA A 262 -10.51 14.62 44.92
N THR A 263 -11.67 14.58 44.25
CA THR A 263 -12.88 15.26 44.70
C THR A 263 -13.35 14.74 46.07
N PHE A 264 -13.36 13.40 46.27
CA PHE A 264 -13.72 12.84 47.59
C PHE A 264 -12.72 13.21 48.67
N ILE A 265 -11.41 13.18 48.39
CA ILE A 265 -10.36 13.58 49.34
C ILE A 265 -10.50 15.07 49.72
N LEU A 266 -10.68 15.92 48.73
CA LEU A 266 -10.83 17.38 48.95
C LEU A 266 -12.11 17.70 49.74
N MET A 267 -13.20 16.98 49.43
CA MET A 267 -14.46 17.15 50.16
C MET A 267 -14.33 16.71 51.62
N ALA A 268 -13.68 15.57 51.90
CA ALA A 268 -13.41 15.14 53.27
C ALA A 268 -12.49 16.10 54.01
N ALA A 269 -11.45 16.61 53.36
CA ALA A 269 -10.54 17.62 53.96
C ALA A 269 -11.22 18.98 54.23
N TRP A 270 -12.18 19.35 53.38
CA TRP A 270 -12.99 20.56 53.59
C TRP A 270 -13.94 20.38 54.78
N LEU A 271 -14.64 19.26 54.87
CA LEU A 271 -15.54 18.94 55.98
C LEU A 271 -14.80 18.87 57.34
N SER A 272 -13.53 18.45 57.33
CA SER A 272 -12.68 18.39 58.54
C SER A 272 -11.98 19.73 58.89
N GLY A 273 -12.22 20.79 58.14
CA GLY A 273 -11.65 22.12 58.39
C GLY A 273 -10.15 22.27 58.09
N LEU A 274 -9.56 21.25 57.41
CA LEU A 274 -8.12 21.24 57.06
C LEU A 274 -7.74 22.19 55.91
N ILE A 275 -8.71 22.62 55.09
CA ILE A 275 -8.45 23.47 53.94
C ILE A 275 -8.65 24.94 54.30
N GLN A 276 -7.57 25.65 54.51
CA GLN A 276 -7.53 27.13 54.48
C GLN A 276 -7.11 27.56 53.08
N VAL A 277 -7.91 28.44 52.45
CA VAL A 277 -7.84 28.83 51.02
C VAL A 277 -6.46 29.38 50.61
N ARG A 278 -5.51 28.51 50.40
CA ARG A 278 -4.21 28.78 49.77
C ARG A 278 -3.99 27.87 48.58
N GLY A 279 -4.86 27.91 47.53
CA GLY A 279 -4.91 26.87 46.53
C GLY A 279 -4.84 27.32 45.06
N TYR A 280 -4.41 28.57 44.75
CA TYR A 280 -4.41 29.07 43.38
C TYR A 280 -3.51 28.24 42.43
N VAL A 281 -2.29 27.89 42.84
CA VAL A 281 -1.31 27.21 42.04
C VAL A 281 -1.75 25.75 41.66
N PRO A 282 -2.21 24.92 42.60
CA PRO A 282 -2.72 23.58 42.27
C PRO A 282 -3.93 23.61 41.32
N ILE A 283 -4.85 24.57 41.50
CA ILE A 283 -6.03 24.69 40.62
C ILE A 283 -5.59 25.09 39.22
N MET A 284 -4.70 26.07 39.09
CA MET A 284 -4.18 26.50 37.80
C MET A 284 -3.47 25.37 37.07
N LEU A 285 -2.62 24.56 37.75
CA LEU A 285 -1.94 23.42 37.19
C LEU A 285 -2.93 22.34 36.75
N ALA A 286 -3.95 22.05 37.56
CA ALA A 286 -4.99 21.09 37.21
C ALA A 286 -5.78 21.54 35.97
N VAL A 287 -6.18 22.79 35.88
CA VAL A 287 -6.89 23.35 34.71
C VAL A 287 -6.01 23.26 33.44
N MET A 288 -4.73 23.62 33.56
CA MET A 288 -3.79 23.52 32.43
C MET A 288 -3.57 22.07 32.01
N PHE A 289 -3.41 21.13 32.94
CA PHE A 289 -3.23 19.71 32.64
C PHE A 289 -4.46 19.13 31.94
N PHE A 290 -5.64 19.26 32.52
CA PHE A 290 -6.87 18.72 31.92
C PHE A 290 -7.24 19.47 30.64
N GLY A 291 -7.00 20.78 30.54
CA GLY A 291 -7.18 21.52 29.30
C GLY A 291 -6.31 21.04 28.17
N SER A 292 -5.01 20.79 28.40
CA SER A 292 -4.11 20.24 27.38
C SER A 292 -4.48 18.83 27.00
N MET A 293 -4.92 18.00 27.95
CA MET A 293 -5.40 16.63 27.67
C MET A 293 -6.66 16.63 26.79
N LEU A 294 -7.61 17.55 27.03
CA LEU A 294 -8.79 17.71 26.19
C LEU A 294 -8.43 18.12 24.76
N VAL A 295 -7.53 19.09 24.58
CA VAL A 295 -7.06 19.53 23.26
C VAL A 295 -6.36 18.40 22.51
N PHE A 296 -5.54 17.59 23.21
CA PHE A 296 -4.89 16.42 22.63
C PHE A 296 -5.93 15.37 22.17
N GLY A 297 -6.93 15.10 23.01
CA GLY A 297 -8.04 14.19 22.67
C GLY A 297 -8.84 14.66 21.45
N GLN A 298 -9.16 15.95 21.39
CA GLN A 298 -9.81 16.55 20.22
C GLN A 298 -8.96 16.43 18.95
N GLY A 299 -7.63 16.54 19.07
CA GLY A 299 -6.71 16.31 17.96
C GLY A 299 -6.81 14.91 17.39
N ILE A 300 -6.87 13.87 18.24
CA ILE A 300 -7.06 12.48 17.82
C ILE A 300 -8.41 12.30 17.11
N ILE A 301 -9.49 12.79 17.71
CA ILE A 301 -10.84 12.74 17.10
C ILE A 301 -10.82 13.47 15.74
N GLY A 302 -10.16 14.64 15.67
CA GLY A 302 -9.99 15.38 14.43
C GLY A 302 -9.32 14.57 13.32
N CYS A 303 -8.34 13.72 13.62
CA CYS A 303 -7.72 12.83 12.65
C CYS A 303 -8.71 11.82 12.07
N TYR A 304 -9.58 11.23 12.90
CA TYR A 304 -10.62 10.30 12.43
C TYR A 304 -11.69 11.00 11.60
N VAL A 305 -12.17 12.16 12.04
CA VAL A 305 -13.14 12.97 11.30
C VAL A 305 -12.56 13.37 9.94
N TRP A 306 -11.29 13.78 9.89
CA TRP A 306 -10.60 14.08 8.64
C TRP A 306 -10.58 12.87 7.69
N ARG A 307 -10.26 11.67 8.18
CA ARG A 307 -10.25 10.43 7.38
C ARG A 307 -11.63 10.11 6.82
N VAL A 308 -12.67 10.19 7.66
CA VAL A 308 -14.06 10.02 7.22
C VAL A 308 -14.39 11.02 6.12
N ALA A 309 -14.05 12.30 6.31
CA ALA A 309 -14.28 13.34 5.32
C ALA A 309 -13.53 13.09 4.00
N GLU A 310 -12.27 12.61 4.03
CA GLU A 310 -11.53 12.27 2.82
C GLU A 310 -12.14 11.07 2.08
N ASN A 311 -12.54 10.02 2.79
CA ASN A 311 -13.18 8.85 2.19
C ASN A 311 -14.57 9.20 1.60
N THR A 312 -15.32 10.12 2.22
CA THR A 312 -16.62 10.56 1.73
C THR A 312 -16.54 11.35 0.42
N LYS A 313 -15.41 11.99 0.13
CA LYS A 313 -15.22 12.76 -1.12
C LYS A 313 -15.20 11.88 -2.37
N LYS A 314 -15.02 10.57 -2.27
CA LYS A 314 -14.98 9.60 -3.39
C LYS A 314 -14.13 10.04 -4.59
N ARG A 315 -13.06 10.80 -4.35
CA ARG A 315 -12.15 11.20 -5.43
C ARG A 315 -11.37 9.98 -5.91
N PRO A 316 -11.09 9.83 -7.22
CA PRO A 316 -10.29 8.73 -7.73
C PRO A 316 -8.89 8.74 -7.09
N LEU A 317 -8.32 7.54 -6.86
CA LEU A 317 -6.97 7.39 -6.28
C LEU A 317 -5.88 7.95 -7.19
N SER A 318 -6.10 7.87 -8.50
CA SER A 318 -5.22 8.43 -9.54
C SER A 318 -6.04 8.90 -10.73
N VAL A 319 -5.44 9.77 -11.56
CA VAL A 319 -6.03 10.26 -12.80
C VAL A 319 -5.07 9.95 -13.93
N ILE A 320 -5.53 9.23 -14.94
CA ILE A 320 -4.75 8.87 -16.13
C ILE A 320 -4.66 10.10 -17.04
N LEU A 321 -3.45 10.44 -17.46
CA LEU A 321 -3.16 11.45 -18.47
C LEU A 321 -3.11 10.83 -19.87
N SER A 322 -2.40 9.71 -20.02
CA SER A 322 -2.30 8.98 -21.28
C SER A 322 -2.25 7.47 -21.02
N HIS A 323 -2.74 6.67 -21.98
CA HIS A 323 -2.70 5.23 -21.95
C HIS A 323 -2.38 4.71 -23.35
N ARG A 324 -1.24 4.05 -23.49
CA ARG A 324 -0.72 3.50 -24.75
C ARG A 324 -0.54 1.99 -24.62
N HIS A 325 -0.74 1.27 -25.71
CA HIS A 325 -0.64 -0.19 -25.77
C HIS A 325 0.31 -0.63 -26.86
N GLY A 326 0.95 -1.77 -26.67
CA GLY A 326 1.69 -2.46 -27.73
C GLY A 326 0.78 -3.20 -28.72
N PRO A 327 1.34 -3.64 -29.86
CA PRO A 327 0.57 -4.26 -30.95
C PRO A 327 -0.24 -5.49 -30.54
N ALA A 328 0.26 -6.30 -29.60
CA ALA A 328 -0.40 -7.52 -29.14
C ALA A 328 -1.70 -7.26 -28.34
N LEU A 329 -1.86 -6.08 -27.75
CA LEU A 329 -3.08 -5.67 -27.05
C LEU A 329 -4.07 -4.95 -27.94
N MET A 330 -3.62 -4.30 -29.04
CA MET A 330 -4.49 -3.63 -30.01
C MET A 330 -5.45 -4.60 -30.72
N LEU A 331 -5.06 -5.85 -30.92
CA LEU A 331 -5.91 -6.88 -31.54
C LEU A 331 -7.13 -7.27 -30.68
N ARG A 332 -7.20 -6.83 -29.40
CA ARG A 332 -8.32 -7.10 -28.49
C ARG A 332 -9.36 -5.98 -28.36
N SER A 333 -9.00 -4.75 -28.71
CA SER A 333 -9.87 -3.58 -28.52
C SER A 333 -10.89 -3.36 -29.63
N GLU A 334 -10.85 -4.15 -30.71
CA GLU A 334 -11.76 -4.00 -31.87
C GLU A 334 -13.09 -4.78 -31.73
N SER A 335 -13.36 -5.45 -30.61
CA SER A 335 -14.71 -5.97 -30.35
C SER A 335 -15.55 -4.84 -29.75
N PRO A 336 -16.57 -4.31 -30.48
CA PRO A 336 -17.47 -3.31 -29.92
C PRO A 336 -18.18 -3.89 -28.69
N PRO A 337 -18.44 -3.07 -27.65
CA PRO A 337 -19.22 -3.54 -26.52
C PRO A 337 -20.59 -4.02 -27.02
N PRO A 338 -21.14 -5.10 -26.43
CA PRO A 338 -22.47 -5.55 -26.79
C PRO A 338 -23.45 -4.37 -26.60
N THR A 339 -24.10 -3.98 -27.67
CA THR A 339 -25.21 -3.02 -27.64
C THR A 339 -26.25 -3.53 -26.66
N SER A 340 -26.29 -2.98 -25.45
CA SER A 340 -27.41 -3.18 -24.56
C SER A 340 -28.62 -2.48 -25.17
N GLU A 341 -29.47 -3.23 -25.82
CA GLU A 341 -30.84 -2.80 -26.05
C GLU A 341 -31.47 -2.59 -24.68
N LEU A 342 -31.67 -1.33 -24.37
CA LEU A 342 -32.54 -0.94 -23.25
C LEU A 342 -34.01 -1.11 -23.71
N PRO A 343 -34.85 -1.74 -22.91
CA PRO A 343 -36.30 -1.78 -23.15
C PRO A 343 -36.97 -0.42 -22.92
#